data_f026cceb3f250ab3d7d0eabbb7dde582
#
_entry.id   f026cceb3f250ab3d7d0eabbb7dde582
#
_cell.length_a   1.000
_cell.length_b   1.000
_cell.length_c   1.000
_cell.angle_alpha   90.00
_cell.angle_beta   90.00
_cell.angle_gamma   90.00
#
_symmetry.space_group_name_H-M   'P 1'
#
loop_
_entity.id
_entity.type
_entity.pdbx_description
1 polymer ?
#
loop_
_entity_poly.entity_id
_entity_poly.type
_entity_poly.pdbx_seq_one_letter_code
_entity_poly.pdbx_strand_id
1 'polypeptide(L)'
;MSYRLVDSNAVDPTPDRPCELRRLTDAAELQQMAINRFRADPGEQIPLAYHVHDEQEEAFFVLSGTLFVETPEETFEVEEGCLFAVSPGDPQRAYNPEDAESAVEVLAIGAPNVSGDATAYEP
;
A
#
# COMPACT_ATOMS: atom_id res chain seq x y z
N MET A 1 -23.67 14.21 3.09
CA MET A 1 -22.75 14.89 4.04
C MET A 1 -21.43 15.17 3.37
N SER A 2 -20.94 16.38 3.55
CA SER A 2 -19.68 16.79 2.90
C SER A 2 -18.43 16.46 3.70
N TYR A 3 -18.57 16.11 4.99
CA TYR A 3 -17.43 15.85 5.86
C TYR A 3 -17.57 14.50 6.53
N ARG A 4 -16.45 13.80 6.69
CA ARG A 4 -16.41 12.50 7.35
C ARG A 4 -15.13 12.41 8.17
N LEU A 5 -15.24 11.84 9.37
CA LEU A 5 -14.09 11.57 10.23
C LEU A 5 -14.02 10.06 10.45
N VAL A 6 -12.87 9.48 10.15
CA VAL A 6 -12.66 8.04 10.30
C VAL A 6 -11.45 7.80 11.20
N ASP A 7 -11.67 7.00 12.26
CA ASP A 7 -10.58 6.50 13.10
C ASP A 7 -10.09 5.19 12.47
N SER A 8 -8.89 5.19 11.94
CA SER A 8 -8.34 4.01 11.24
C SER A 8 -8.24 2.80 12.15
N ASN A 9 -8.08 3.02 13.47
CA ASN A 9 -8.01 1.91 14.42
C ASN A 9 -9.37 1.25 14.66
N ALA A 10 -10.46 1.93 14.31
CA ALA A 10 -11.81 1.40 14.43
C ALA A 10 -12.30 0.72 13.13
N VAL A 11 -11.52 0.76 12.07
CA VAL A 11 -11.84 0.09 10.81
C VAL A 11 -11.36 -1.35 10.90
N ASP A 12 -12.27 -2.32 10.72
CA ASP A 12 -11.92 -3.74 10.79
C ASP A 12 -10.97 -4.13 9.67
N PRO A 13 -9.95 -4.96 9.95
CA PRO A 13 -9.07 -5.46 8.90
C PRO A 13 -9.84 -6.28 7.85
N THR A 14 -9.47 -6.11 6.59
CA THR A 14 -10.02 -6.90 5.48
C THR A 14 -9.48 -8.32 5.54
N PRO A 15 -10.35 -9.36 5.50
CA PRO A 15 -9.88 -10.75 5.54
C PRO A 15 -9.17 -11.17 4.24
N ASP A 16 -8.44 -12.28 4.33
CA ASP A 16 -7.81 -12.93 3.16
C ASP A 16 -6.81 -12.06 2.40
N ARG A 17 -6.03 -11.28 3.16
CA ARG A 17 -4.96 -10.44 2.59
C ARG A 17 -3.60 -10.92 3.09
N PRO A 18 -2.52 -10.67 2.33
CA PRO A 18 -1.16 -11.06 2.75
C PRO A 18 -0.68 -10.37 4.02
N CYS A 19 -1.26 -9.22 4.35
CA CYS A 19 -0.97 -8.46 5.57
C CYS A 19 -2.22 -7.78 6.07
N GLU A 20 -2.14 -7.09 7.21
CA GLU A 20 -3.27 -6.36 7.75
C GLU A 20 -3.58 -5.15 6.86
N LEU A 21 -4.79 -5.09 6.35
CA LEU A 21 -5.30 -4.01 5.50
C LEU A 21 -6.55 -3.41 6.13
N ARG A 22 -6.51 -2.11 6.39
CA ARG A 22 -7.67 -1.35 6.86
C ARG A 22 -8.06 -0.39 5.75
N ARG A 23 -9.26 -0.59 5.17
CA ARG A 23 -9.72 0.16 4.01
C ARG A 23 -10.33 1.49 4.42
N LEU A 24 -9.51 2.53 4.40
CA LEU A 24 -9.97 3.89 4.73
C LEU A 24 -10.77 4.48 3.59
N THR A 25 -10.49 4.08 2.36
CA THR A 25 -11.25 4.50 1.18
C THR A 25 -12.74 4.25 1.36
N ASP A 26 -13.09 3.01 1.72
CA ASP A 26 -14.49 2.62 1.90
C ASP A 26 -15.09 3.29 3.14
N ALA A 27 -14.37 3.30 4.24
CA ALA A 27 -14.85 3.89 5.50
C ALA A 27 -15.12 5.39 5.36
N ALA A 28 -14.29 6.11 4.61
CA ALA A 28 -14.44 7.54 4.39
C ALA A 28 -15.26 7.88 3.15
N GLU A 29 -15.72 6.87 2.39
CA GLU A 29 -16.49 7.04 1.15
C GLU A 29 -15.77 7.95 0.15
N LEU A 30 -14.47 7.75 -0.02
CA LEU A 30 -13.68 8.51 -0.98
C LEU A 30 -14.01 8.11 -2.41
N GLN A 31 -14.13 9.09 -3.30
CA GLN A 31 -14.53 8.88 -4.69
C GLN A 31 -13.36 8.98 -5.67
N GLN A 32 -12.46 9.92 -5.46
CA GLN A 32 -11.44 10.28 -6.44
C GLN A 32 -10.07 9.70 -6.13
N MET A 33 -9.86 9.22 -4.92
CA MET A 33 -8.60 8.63 -4.50
C MET A 33 -8.85 7.43 -3.61
N ALA A 34 -7.88 6.54 -3.55
CA ALA A 34 -7.88 5.42 -2.61
C ALA A 34 -6.84 5.71 -1.53
N ILE A 35 -7.21 5.54 -0.26
CA ILE A 35 -6.28 5.63 0.86
C ILE A 35 -6.56 4.46 1.78
N ASN A 36 -5.55 3.64 2.03
CA ASN A 36 -5.67 2.48 2.90
C ASN A 36 -4.46 2.38 3.80
N ARG A 37 -4.66 1.84 4.99
CA ARG A 37 -3.59 1.63 5.96
C ARG A 37 -3.22 0.17 5.98
N PHE A 38 -1.93 -0.12 5.81
CA PHE A 38 -1.38 -1.47 5.86
C PHE A 38 -0.42 -1.60 7.03
N ARG A 39 -0.42 -2.80 7.63
CA ARG A 39 0.60 -3.21 8.58
C ARG A 39 1.10 -4.57 8.16
N ALA A 40 2.38 -4.67 7.84
CA ALA A 40 3.01 -5.93 7.43
C ALA A 40 4.01 -6.36 8.50
N ASP A 41 3.82 -7.57 9.02
CA ASP A 41 4.79 -8.21 9.91
C ASP A 41 5.97 -8.71 9.08
N PRO A 42 7.12 -9.02 9.70
CA PRO A 42 8.26 -9.57 8.96
C PRO A 42 7.85 -10.76 8.08
N GLY A 43 8.23 -10.72 6.81
CA GLY A 43 7.91 -11.76 5.82
C GLY A 43 6.62 -11.52 5.05
N GLU A 44 5.84 -10.51 5.38
CA GLU A 44 4.58 -10.22 4.69
C GLU A 44 4.74 -9.19 3.59
N GLN A 45 3.89 -9.28 2.57
CA GLN A 45 3.85 -8.29 1.50
C GLN A 45 2.56 -7.48 1.54
N ILE A 46 2.61 -6.28 0.98
CA ILE A 46 1.46 -5.38 0.93
C ILE A 46 0.45 -5.81 -0.14
N PRO A 47 0.87 -6.02 -1.41
CA PRO A 47 -0.06 -6.41 -2.47
C PRO A 47 -0.30 -7.91 -2.49
N LEU A 48 -1.30 -8.34 -3.25
CA LEU A 48 -1.54 -9.75 -3.50
C LEU A 48 -0.42 -10.35 -4.35
N ALA A 49 0.19 -9.57 -5.23
CA ALA A 49 1.26 -10.00 -6.12
C ALA A 49 2.13 -8.82 -6.55
N TYR A 50 3.28 -9.13 -7.10
CA TYR A 50 4.09 -8.16 -7.86
C TYR A 50 3.22 -7.67 -9.00
N HIS A 51 3.01 -6.36 -9.14
CA HIS A 51 1.97 -5.85 -10.04
C HIS A 51 2.33 -4.51 -10.67
N VAL A 52 1.56 -4.16 -11.69
CA VAL A 52 1.65 -2.88 -12.37
C VAL A 52 0.24 -2.30 -12.52
N HIS A 53 0.11 -0.98 -12.35
CA HIS A 53 -1.15 -0.27 -12.58
C HIS A 53 -1.10 0.39 -13.95
N ASP A 54 -2.23 0.34 -14.69
CA ASP A 54 -2.30 0.96 -16.02
C ASP A 54 -2.53 2.47 -15.91
N GLU A 55 -3.33 2.90 -14.96
CA GLU A 55 -3.81 4.28 -14.87
C GLU A 55 -3.50 4.94 -13.52
N GLN A 56 -3.54 4.17 -12.44
CA GLN A 56 -3.39 4.71 -11.09
C GLN A 56 -1.96 5.10 -10.77
N GLU A 57 -1.77 6.33 -10.30
CA GLU A 57 -0.54 6.77 -9.64
C GLU A 57 -0.65 6.36 -8.18
N GLU A 58 0.43 5.83 -7.61
CA GLU A 58 0.42 5.30 -6.25
C GLU A 58 1.55 5.91 -5.42
N ALA A 59 1.30 6.09 -4.13
CA ALA A 59 2.32 6.55 -3.20
C ALA A 59 2.19 5.79 -1.88
N PHE A 60 3.33 5.50 -1.26
CA PHE A 60 3.39 4.87 0.06
C PHE A 60 4.07 5.84 1.01
N PHE A 61 3.41 6.19 2.09
CA PHE A 61 4.00 6.99 3.17
C PHE A 61 4.23 6.09 4.37
N VAL A 62 5.48 5.97 4.82
CA VAL A 62 5.84 5.06 5.91
C VAL A 62 5.59 5.74 7.25
N LEU A 63 4.66 5.17 8.02
CA LEU A 63 4.29 5.66 9.35
C LEU A 63 5.24 5.16 10.42
N SER A 64 5.68 3.90 10.32
CA SER A 64 6.66 3.30 11.23
C SER A 64 7.34 2.12 10.58
N GLY A 65 8.56 1.81 11.00
CA GLY A 65 9.35 0.73 10.42
C GLY A 65 10.01 1.14 9.11
N THR A 66 10.40 0.15 8.32
CA THR A 66 11.03 0.36 7.01
C THR A 66 10.30 -0.49 5.98
N LEU A 67 9.84 0.15 4.92
CA LEU A 67 9.19 -0.53 3.80
C LEU A 67 10.22 -0.83 2.73
N PHE A 68 10.23 -2.07 2.24
CA PHE A 68 11.03 -2.43 1.08
C PHE A 68 10.14 -2.44 -0.14
N VAL A 69 10.59 -1.87 -1.24
CA VAL A 69 9.87 -1.87 -2.51
C VAL A 69 10.76 -2.44 -3.59
N GLU A 70 10.37 -3.61 -4.07
CA GLU A 70 11.06 -4.29 -5.17
C GLU A 70 10.57 -3.76 -6.50
N THR A 71 11.51 -3.42 -7.38
CA THR A 71 11.23 -3.00 -8.75
C THR A 71 12.09 -3.83 -9.70
N PRO A 72 11.84 -3.80 -11.01
CA PRO A 72 12.66 -4.59 -11.95
C PRO A 72 14.14 -4.26 -11.93
N GLU A 73 14.52 -3.04 -11.53
CA GLU A 73 15.91 -2.59 -11.57
C GLU A 73 16.60 -2.62 -10.22
N GLU A 74 15.86 -2.37 -9.14
CA GLU A 74 16.45 -2.28 -7.80
C GLU A 74 15.39 -2.42 -6.72
N THR A 75 15.84 -2.63 -5.49
CA THR A 75 14.98 -2.64 -4.30
C THR A 75 15.27 -1.37 -3.49
N PHE A 76 14.22 -0.64 -3.17
CA PHE A 76 14.31 0.58 -2.36
C PHE A 76 13.99 0.27 -0.91
N GLU A 77 14.71 0.94 0.00
CA GLU A 77 14.43 0.93 1.43
C GLU A 77 13.83 2.28 1.79
N VAL A 78 12.54 2.28 2.12
CA VAL A 78 11.78 3.49 2.41
C VAL A 78 11.63 3.59 3.92
N GLU A 79 12.35 4.52 4.53
CA GLU A 79 12.37 4.68 5.97
C GLU A 79 11.18 5.46 6.49
N GLU A 80 10.96 5.37 7.80
CA GLU A 80 9.90 6.10 8.48
C GLU A 80 9.94 7.58 8.11
N GLY A 81 8.76 8.14 7.80
CA GLY A 81 8.62 9.53 7.38
C GLY A 81 8.91 9.81 5.92
N CYS A 82 9.26 8.79 5.14
CA CYS A 82 9.55 8.93 3.71
C CYS A 82 8.35 8.52 2.86
N LEU A 83 8.28 9.12 1.67
CA LEU A 83 7.26 8.83 0.68
C LEU A 83 7.90 8.16 -0.54
N PHE A 84 7.33 7.06 -1.00
CA PHE A 84 7.73 6.39 -2.23
C PHE A 84 6.60 6.49 -3.25
N ALA A 85 6.86 7.10 -4.40
CA ALA A 85 5.85 7.31 -5.44
C ALA A 85 6.09 6.37 -6.63
N VAL A 86 5.01 5.85 -7.17
CA VAL A 86 5.03 4.91 -8.30
C VAL A 86 4.15 5.46 -9.40
N SER A 87 4.73 5.66 -10.58
CA SER A 87 3.99 6.11 -11.76
C SER A 87 3.21 4.94 -12.39
N PRO A 88 2.10 5.25 -13.09
CA PRO A 88 1.42 4.21 -13.87
C PRO A 88 2.39 3.54 -14.85
N GLY A 89 2.27 2.25 -15.03
CA GLY A 89 3.12 1.48 -15.92
C GLY A 89 4.41 0.96 -15.30
N ASP A 90 4.73 1.34 -14.06
CA ASP A 90 5.93 0.88 -13.38
C ASP A 90 5.60 -0.25 -12.41
N PRO A 91 6.15 -1.47 -12.62
CA PRO A 91 5.87 -2.60 -11.73
C PRO A 91 6.55 -2.45 -10.39
N GLN A 92 5.90 -2.92 -9.31
CA GLN A 92 6.49 -2.92 -7.97
C GLN A 92 5.82 -3.94 -7.05
N ARG A 93 6.54 -4.31 -5.98
CA ARG A 93 6.04 -5.11 -4.88
C ARG A 93 6.59 -4.55 -3.58
N ALA A 94 5.71 -4.01 -2.74
CA ALA A 94 6.07 -3.50 -1.42
C ALA A 94 5.96 -4.63 -0.39
N TYR A 95 6.92 -4.74 0.52
CA TYR A 95 6.95 -5.84 1.49
C TYR A 95 7.80 -5.50 2.70
N ASN A 96 7.69 -6.35 3.72
CA ASN A 96 8.57 -6.33 4.89
C ASN A 96 9.40 -7.62 4.85
N PRO A 97 10.74 -7.53 4.81
CA PRO A 97 11.57 -8.74 4.68
C PRO A 97 11.47 -9.66 5.90
N GLU A 98 11.75 -10.95 5.70
CA GLU A 98 11.66 -11.96 6.76
C GLU A 98 12.59 -11.67 7.94
N ASP A 99 13.73 -11.04 7.69
CA ASP A 99 14.71 -10.71 8.73
C ASP A 99 14.48 -9.33 9.36
N ALA A 100 13.37 -8.66 9.05
CA ALA A 100 13.03 -7.41 9.69
C ALA A 100 12.81 -7.59 11.19
N GLU A 101 13.16 -6.59 11.99
CA GLU A 101 13.01 -6.65 13.44
C GLU A 101 11.62 -6.29 13.92
N SER A 102 10.85 -5.58 13.09
CA SER A 102 9.53 -5.09 13.48
C SER A 102 8.60 -4.99 12.27
N ALA A 103 7.31 -4.83 12.56
CA ALA A 103 6.32 -4.58 11.53
C ALA A 103 6.56 -3.21 10.88
N VAL A 104 6.09 -3.05 9.65
CA VAL A 104 6.04 -1.76 8.95
C VAL A 104 4.60 -1.33 8.83
N GLU A 105 4.33 -0.05 9.06
CA GLU A 105 3.00 0.54 8.86
C GLU A 105 3.08 1.64 7.81
N VAL A 106 2.18 1.58 6.84
CA VAL A 106 2.19 2.51 5.72
C VAL A 106 0.78 2.99 5.39
N LEU A 107 0.69 4.22 4.85
CA LEU A 107 -0.48 4.66 4.12
C LEU A 107 -0.20 4.48 2.64
N ALA A 108 -1.08 3.75 1.96
CA ALA A 108 -1.02 3.60 0.51
C ALA A 108 -2.09 4.52 -0.08
N ILE A 109 -1.67 5.38 -1.00
CA ILE A 109 -2.52 6.39 -1.63
C ILE A 109 -2.48 6.15 -3.13
N GLY A 110 -3.65 6.09 -3.77
CA GLY A 110 -3.74 5.90 -5.20
C GLY A 110 -4.79 6.82 -5.82
N ALA A 111 -4.51 7.34 -6.99
CA ALA A 111 -5.44 8.17 -7.75
C ALA A 111 -5.21 7.98 -9.25
N PRO A 112 -6.30 7.90 -10.05
CA PRO A 112 -7.71 7.89 -9.65
C PRO A 112 -8.10 6.63 -8.88
N ASN A 113 -9.23 6.67 -8.19
CA ASN A 113 -9.77 5.50 -7.48
C ASN A 113 -10.48 4.58 -8.48
N VAL A 114 -9.70 3.70 -9.12
CA VAL A 114 -10.18 2.75 -10.13
C VAL A 114 -9.97 1.32 -9.63
N SER A 115 -10.92 0.45 -9.95
CA SER A 115 -10.81 -0.97 -9.63
C SER A 115 -10.42 -1.77 -10.88
N GLY A 116 -9.75 -2.91 -10.68
CA GLY A 116 -9.35 -3.77 -11.80
C GLY A 116 -8.22 -3.22 -12.65
N ASP A 117 -7.50 -2.22 -12.14
CA ASP A 117 -6.42 -1.54 -12.86
C ASP A 117 -5.07 -2.25 -12.72
N ALA A 118 -4.91 -3.05 -11.68
CA ALA A 118 -3.66 -3.74 -11.41
C ALA A 118 -3.56 -5.05 -12.19
N THR A 119 -2.39 -5.30 -12.79
CA THR A 119 -2.09 -6.53 -13.52
C THR A 119 -0.86 -7.17 -12.89
N ALA A 120 -0.88 -8.49 -12.71
CA ALA A 120 0.27 -9.21 -12.19
C ALA A 120 1.46 -9.04 -13.13
N TYR A 121 2.64 -8.84 -12.56
CA TYR A 121 3.88 -8.66 -13.30
C TYR A 121 4.81 -9.84 -13.04
N GLU A 122 5.32 -10.44 -14.10
CA GLU A 122 6.32 -11.51 -14.00
C GLU A 122 7.68 -10.92 -14.39
N PRO A 123 8.62 -10.87 -13.42
CA PRO A 123 9.96 -10.33 -13.68
C PRO A 123 10.78 -11.20 -14.61
#